data_b037bb5edf80962f4e2f64f09291ec12
#
_entry.id   b037bb5edf80962f4e2f64f09291ec12
#
_cell.length_a   1.000
_cell.length_b   1.000
_cell.length_c   1.000
_cell.angle_alpha   90.00
_cell.angle_beta   90.00
_cell.angle_gamma   90.00
#
_symmetry.space_group_name_H-M   'P 1'
#
loop_
_entity.id
_entity.type
_entity.pdbx_description
1 polymer ?
#
loop_
_entity_poly.entity_id
_entity_poly.type
_entity_poly.pdbx_seq_one_letter_code
_entity_poly.pdbx_strand_id
1 'polypeptide(L)'
;FMIFEKKWSGAFVFLLSFLGLSLPWFYRGIKLGGNSYLTQIVQVNPYRPEEGLLNFSGWLDRISNNLFRYVNQEIPNGLFPNFDIVYSSQDPKGYFIYGLILVFFIFIGTIKMPRLRMMWLGYLASSVSILLLWPSVWFGVRFMLPLMPFLFLAMVVGLSNSMNFIQRKYLGQIRMNSSYLIMLVCFLPLTQLAIMRSESKSNLPLEYSNYFNMSRYVKSSIPENSIVCTVKPSLFYLYSSTKSSRIPSIIETEKFIHRLEDLGITHVIIDQLGYSSVGRYLMPAIEEFPQRFNLIMQLPNPDTYLLEFVRKDSEP
;
A
#
# COMPACT_ATOMS: atom_id res chain seq x y z
N PHE A 1 -22.89 15.16 -6.29
CA PHE A 1 -23.50 16.22 -5.48
C PHE A 1 -23.97 17.38 -6.38
N MET A 2 -23.08 18.09 -7.07
CA MET A 2 -23.43 19.24 -7.94
C MET A 2 -24.41 18.86 -9.06
N ILE A 3 -24.30 17.67 -9.63
CA ILE A 3 -25.20 17.14 -10.66
C ILE A 3 -26.60 16.92 -10.06
N PHE A 4 -26.70 16.33 -8.86
CA PHE A 4 -27.98 16.12 -8.18
C PHE A 4 -28.66 17.43 -7.76
N GLU A 5 -27.89 18.46 -7.44
CA GLU A 5 -28.40 19.81 -7.16
C GLU A 5 -28.62 20.65 -8.43
N LYS A 6 -28.50 20.07 -9.63
CA LYS A 6 -28.63 20.75 -10.92
C LYS A 6 -27.67 21.94 -11.12
N LYS A 7 -26.53 21.96 -10.42
CA LYS A 7 -25.47 22.99 -10.55
C LYS A 7 -24.49 22.61 -11.64
N TRP A 8 -24.97 22.52 -12.87
CA TRP A 8 -24.21 22.03 -14.02
C TRP A 8 -22.97 22.84 -14.31
N SER A 9 -23.05 24.18 -14.23
CA SER A 9 -21.89 25.07 -14.44
C SER A 9 -20.77 24.80 -13.43
N GLY A 10 -21.11 24.63 -12.16
CA GLY A 10 -20.15 24.27 -11.12
C GLY A 10 -19.52 22.90 -11.34
N ALA A 11 -20.32 21.91 -11.75
CA ALA A 11 -19.82 20.57 -12.08
C ALA A 11 -18.84 20.60 -13.27
N PHE A 12 -19.17 21.40 -14.29
CA PHE A 12 -18.30 21.59 -15.47
C PHE A 12 -16.98 22.27 -15.12
N VAL A 13 -17.03 23.37 -14.36
CA VAL A 13 -15.81 24.06 -13.88
C VAL A 13 -14.95 23.13 -13.04
N PHE A 14 -15.55 22.36 -12.13
CA PHE A 14 -14.82 21.37 -11.34
C PHE A 14 -14.13 20.33 -12.21
N LEU A 15 -14.85 19.77 -13.20
CA LEU A 15 -14.30 18.77 -14.12
C LEU A 15 -13.13 19.34 -14.93
N LEU A 16 -13.29 20.54 -15.49
CA LEU A 16 -12.22 21.21 -16.25
C LEU A 16 -10.99 21.48 -15.38
N SER A 17 -11.21 21.97 -14.16
CA SER A 17 -10.10 22.22 -13.21
C SER A 17 -9.39 20.93 -12.85
N PHE A 18 -10.13 19.85 -12.56
CA PHE A 18 -9.57 18.54 -12.28
C PHE A 18 -8.76 18.00 -13.45
N LEU A 19 -9.30 18.04 -14.66
CA LEU A 19 -8.59 17.61 -15.87
C LEU A 19 -7.34 18.45 -16.11
N GLY A 20 -7.46 19.79 -16.01
CA GLY A 20 -6.33 20.71 -16.21
C GLY A 20 -5.17 20.45 -15.26
N LEU A 21 -5.46 20.11 -14.01
CA LEU A 21 -4.43 19.78 -13.01
C LEU A 21 -3.88 18.36 -13.15
N SER A 22 -4.70 17.41 -13.60
CA SER A 22 -4.33 15.99 -13.66
C SER A 22 -3.65 15.59 -14.98
N LEU A 23 -4.06 16.17 -16.12
CA LEU A 23 -3.54 15.82 -17.44
C LEU A 23 -2.01 15.95 -17.58
N PRO A 24 -1.34 17.00 -17.06
CA PRO A 24 0.13 17.08 -17.13
C PRO A 24 0.82 15.92 -16.44
N TRP A 25 0.26 15.46 -15.33
CA TRP A 25 0.78 14.30 -14.59
C TRP A 25 0.60 12.99 -15.38
N PHE A 26 -0.58 12.77 -15.96
CA PHE A 26 -0.82 11.60 -16.80
C PHE A 26 0.06 11.59 -18.05
N TYR A 27 0.20 12.75 -18.71
CA TYR A 27 1.07 12.89 -19.88
C TYR A 27 2.54 12.58 -19.55
N ARG A 28 3.04 13.09 -18.42
CA ARG A 28 4.38 12.77 -17.94
C ARG A 28 4.52 11.26 -17.68
N GLY A 29 3.52 10.63 -17.04
CA GLY A 29 3.52 9.19 -16.78
C GLY A 29 3.66 8.36 -18.06
N ILE A 30 2.90 8.70 -19.10
CA ILE A 30 2.98 8.04 -20.41
C ILE A 30 4.37 8.21 -21.03
N LYS A 31 4.96 9.41 -21.00
CA LYS A 31 6.30 9.66 -21.53
C LYS A 31 7.42 8.89 -20.81
N LEU A 32 7.27 8.66 -19.52
CA LEU A 32 8.29 7.99 -18.68
C LEU A 32 8.19 6.46 -18.64
N GLY A 33 7.41 5.85 -19.53
CA GLY A 33 7.35 4.38 -19.64
C GLY A 33 5.99 3.77 -19.31
N GLY A 34 4.95 4.60 -19.28
CA GLY A 34 3.59 4.12 -19.24
C GLY A 34 2.90 4.21 -17.88
N ASN A 35 1.63 3.89 -17.91
CA ASN A 35 0.72 4.02 -16.78
C ASN A 35 0.76 2.75 -15.93
N SER A 36 1.84 2.56 -15.18
CA SER A 36 2.09 1.33 -14.42
C SER A 36 0.95 0.95 -13.48
N TYR A 37 0.22 1.92 -12.92
CA TYR A 37 -0.90 1.63 -12.02
C TYR A 37 -2.10 0.99 -12.74
N LEU A 38 -2.49 1.49 -13.91
CA LEU A 38 -3.60 0.89 -14.67
C LEU A 38 -3.26 -0.53 -15.14
N THR A 39 -2.02 -0.74 -15.59
CA THR A 39 -1.54 -2.08 -15.95
C THR A 39 -1.54 -3.02 -14.74
N GLN A 40 -1.08 -2.54 -13.59
CA GLN A 40 -0.99 -3.34 -12.37
C GLN A 40 -2.37 -3.72 -11.79
N ILE A 41 -3.38 -2.86 -11.94
CA ILE A 41 -4.75 -3.18 -11.49
C ILE A 41 -5.32 -4.40 -12.22
N VAL A 42 -5.06 -4.54 -13.52
CA VAL A 42 -5.60 -5.65 -14.33
C VAL A 42 -4.79 -6.95 -14.21
N GLN A 43 -3.58 -6.91 -13.64
CA GLN A 43 -2.76 -8.11 -13.41
C GLN A 43 -3.30 -8.96 -12.26
N VAL A 44 -3.12 -10.29 -12.34
CA VAL A 44 -3.41 -11.20 -11.22
C VAL A 44 -2.57 -10.82 -10.01
N ASN A 45 -1.27 -10.61 -10.22
CA ASN A 45 -0.34 -10.20 -9.20
C ASN A 45 0.69 -9.20 -9.79
N PRO A 46 0.64 -7.91 -9.39
CA PRO A 46 1.60 -6.92 -9.89
C PRO A 46 3.07 -7.18 -9.56
N TYR A 47 3.34 -8.02 -8.56
CA TYR A 47 4.70 -8.46 -8.23
C TYR A 47 5.17 -9.65 -9.06
N ARG A 48 4.23 -10.29 -9.78
CA ARG A 48 4.45 -11.46 -10.64
C ARG A 48 3.69 -11.29 -11.96
N PRO A 49 4.18 -10.41 -12.85
CA PRO A 49 3.48 -10.10 -14.11
C PRO A 49 3.27 -11.33 -15.00
N GLU A 50 4.09 -12.37 -14.82
CA GLU A 50 4.00 -13.64 -15.53
C GLU A 50 2.74 -14.46 -15.21
N GLU A 51 2.06 -14.18 -14.09
CA GLU A 51 0.77 -14.79 -13.76
C GLU A 51 -0.37 -14.27 -14.66
N GLY A 52 -0.08 -13.25 -15.48
CA GLY A 52 -0.99 -12.73 -16.50
C GLY A 52 -2.06 -11.78 -15.99
N LEU A 53 -3.13 -11.65 -16.76
CA LEU A 53 -4.23 -10.72 -16.53
C LEU A 53 -5.43 -11.43 -15.89
N LEU A 54 -6.21 -10.68 -15.11
CA LEU A 54 -7.44 -11.16 -14.51
C LEU A 54 -8.49 -11.44 -15.59
N ASN A 55 -9.11 -12.60 -15.49
CA ASN A 55 -10.37 -12.91 -16.17
C ASN A 55 -11.57 -12.45 -15.31
N PHE A 56 -12.79 -12.66 -15.84
CA PHE A 56 -14.00 -12.24 -15.13
C PHE A 56 -14.17 -12.91 -13.74
N SER A 57 -13.89 -14.20 -13.64
CA SER A 57 -13.91 -14.93 -12.36
C SER A 57 -12.88 -14.35 -11.38
N GLY A 58 -11.66 -14.09 -11.85
CA GLY A 58 -10.61 -13.47 -11.03
C GLY A 58 -10.98 -12.09 -10.49
N TRP A 59 -11.78 -11.31 -11.22
CA TRP A 59 -12.31 -10.04 -10.70
C TRP A 59 -13.30 -10.25 -9.56
N LEU A 60 -14.21 -11.22 -9.68
CA LEU A 60 -15.18 -11.55 -8.62
C LEU A 60 -14.47 -12.05 -7.35
N ASP A 61 -13.49 -12.95 -7.54
CA ASP A 61 -12.66 -13.47 -6.45
C ASP A 61 -11.90 -12.35 -5.75
N ARG A 62 -11.31 -11.43 -6.51
CA ARG A 62 -10.60 -10.27 -5.96
C ARG A 62 -11.53 -9.38 -5.14
N ILE A 63 -12.71 -9.02 -5.68
CA ILE A 63 -13.69 -8.20 -4.98
C ILE A 63 -14.14 -8.87 -3.69
N SER A 64 -14.46 -10.16 -3.74
CA SER A 64 -14.89 -10.95 -2.59
C SER A 64 -13.80 -11.03 -1.51
N ASN A 65 -12.58 -11.37 -1.90
CA ASN A 65 -11.44 -11.48 -0.99
C ASN A 65 -11.09 -10.13 -0.36
N ASN A 66 -11.09 -9.05 -1.13
CA ASN A 66 -10.85 -7.71 -0.62
C ASN A 66 -11.96 -7.28 0.34
N LEU A 67 -13.24 -7.50 0.00
CA LEU A 67 -14.36 -7.17 0.87
C LEU A 67 -14.26 -7.92 2.21
N PHE A 68 -14.02 -9.23 2.14
CA PHE A 68 -13.83 -10.05 3.34
C PHE A 68 -12.69 -9.52 4.20
N ARG A 69 -11.53 -9.25 3.60
CA ARG A 69 -10.35 -8.74 4.30
C ARG A 69 -10.60 -7.38 4.93
N TYR A 70 -11.24 -6.44 4.22
CA TYR A 70 -11.55 -5.12 4.79
C TYR A 70 -12.45 -5.22 6.01
N VAL A 71 -13.47 -6.05 5.97
CA VAL A 71 -14.35 -6.28 7.13
C VAL A 71 -13.62 -6.98 8.26
N ASN A 72 -12.79 -7.97 7.92
CA ASN A 72 -12.13 -8.84 8.89
C ASN A 72 -10.89 -8.20 9.56
N GLN A 73 -10.17 -7.34 8.84
CA GLN A 73 -8.84 -6.85 9.24
C GLN A 73 -8.70 -5.33 9.22
N GLU A 74 -8.80 -4.70 8.05
CA GLU A 74 -8.43 -3.29 7.90
C GLU A 74 -9.38 -2.33 8.61
N ILE A 75 -10.70 -2.56 8.57
CA ILE A 75 -11.66 -1.71 9.28
C ILE A 75 -11.49 -1.85 10.80
N PRO A 76 -11.47 -3.06 11.39
CA PRO A 76 -11.19 -3.21 12.81
C PRO A 76 -9.88 -2.56 13.26
N ASN A 77 -8.78 -2.87 12.55
CA ASN A 77 -7.46 -2.37 12.92
C ASN A 77 -7.29 -0.87 12.64
N GLY A 78 -7.91 -0.35 11.60
CA GLY A 78 -7.82 1.07 11.26
C GLY A 78 -8.61 1.98 12.21
N LEU A 79 -9.76 1.50 12.72
CA LEU A 79 -10.57 2.24 13.69
C LEU A 79 -10.07 2.05 15.13
N PHE A 80 -9.61 0.84 15.45
CA PHE A 80 -9.14 0.46 16.78
C PHE A 80 -7.85 -0.38 16.65
N PRO A 81 -6.68 0.26 16.55
CA PRO A 81 -5.40 -0.40 16.29
C PRO A 81 -4.86 -1.22 17.49
N ASN A 82 -5.73 -1.69 18.37
CA ASN A 82 -5.38 -2.54 19.50
C ASN A 82 -5.34 -4.04 19.13
N PHE A 83 -5.64 -4.36 17.88
CA PHE A 83 -5.64 -5.74 17.39
C PHE A 83 -4.30 -6.06 16.75
N ASP A 84 -3.70 -7.14 17.19
CA ASP A 84 -2.47 -7.67 16.58
C ASP A 84 -2.85 -8.47 15.32
N ILE A 85 -2.83 -7.79 14.18
CA ILE A 85 -3.18 -8.36 12.88
C ILE A 85 -1.92 -8.57 12.05
N VAL A 86 -1.62 -9.84 11.78
CA VAL A 86 -0.54 -10.23 10.87
C VAL A 86 -1.09 -10.34 9.44
N TYR A 87 -0.90 -9.31 8.64
CA TYR A 87 -1.39 -9.26 7.25
C TYR A 87 -0.69 -10.24 6.29
N SER A 88 0.47 -10.76 6.65
CA SER A 88 1.25 -11.68 5.80
C SER A 88 0.84 -13.13 5.92
N SER A 89 -0.05 -13.51 6.83
CA SER A 89 -0.47 -14.89 7.03
C SER A 89 -1.53 -15.32 6.02
N GLN A 90 -1.41 -16.54 5.50
CA GLN A 90 -2.45 -17.15 4.65
C GLN A 90 -3.75 -17.41 5.42
N ASP A 91 -3.64 -17.48 6.76
CA ASP A 91 -4.77 -17.69 7.67
C ASP A 91 -4.79 -16.58 8.73
N PRO A 92 -5.20 -15.36 8.33
CA PRO A 92 -5.17 -14.23 9.22
C PRO A 92 -6.19 -14.40 10.34
N LYS A 93 -5.72 -14.37 11.58
CA LYS A 93 -6.62 -14.20 12.72
C LYS A 93 -7.40 -12.93 12.52
N GLY A 94 -8.64 -13.07 12.13
CA GLY A 94 -9.50 -11.95 11.85
C GLY A 94 -10.50 -11.72 12.96
N TYR A 95 -11.07 -10.55 12.90
CA TYR A 95 -12.10 -10.10 13.83
C TYR A 95 -13.41 -9.88 13.08
N PHE A 96 -13.83 -10.87 12.28
CA PHE A 96 -14.95 -10.76 11.34
C PHE A 96 -16.26 -10.29 11.99
N ILE A 97 -16.65 -10.89 13.11
CA ILE A 97 -17.88 -10.51 13.83
C ILE A 97 -17.78 -9.06 14.32
N TYR A 98 -16.61 -8.69 14.87
CA TYR A 98 -16.37 -7.32 15.31
C TYR A 98 -16.39 -6.34 14.13
N GLY A 99 -15.76 -6.70 13.02
CA GLY A 99 -15.80 -5.92 11.78
C GLY A 99 -17.22 -5.72 11.24
N LEU A 100 -18.06 -6.77 11.26
CA LEU A 100 -19.48 -6.65 10.89
C LEU A 100 -20.24 -5.68 11.80
N ILE A 101 -19.99 -5.71 13.09
CA ILE A 101 -20.61 -4.75 14.05
C ILE A 101 -20.19 -3.32 13.70
N LEU A 102 -18.90 -3.09 13.42
CA LEU A 102 -18.40 -1.77 13.03
C LEU A 102 -19.05 -1.30 11.71
N VAL A 103 -19.07 -2.16 10.71
CA VAL A 103 -19.69 -1.87 9.39
C VAL A 103 -21.18 -1.57 9.55
N PHE A 104 -21.88 -2.27 10.42
CA PHE A 104 -23.29 -1.99 10.73
C PHE A 104 -23.49 -0.56 11.27
N PHE A 105 -22.69 -0.14 12.24
CA PHE A 105 -22.76 1.24 12.77
C PHE A 105 -22.34 2.28 11.73
N ILE A 106 -21.30 2.01 10.95
CA ILE A 106 -20.87 2.88 9.83
C ILE A 106 -22.02 3.06 8.83
N PHE A 107 -22.70 1.98 8.46
CA PHE A 107 -23.83 2.01 7.53
C PHE A 107 -24.99 2.86 8.07
N ILE A 108 -25.41 2.63 9.32
CA ILE A 108 -26.47 3.44 9.97
C ILE A 108 -26.05 4.90 10.00
N GLY A 109 -24.81 5.20 10.40
CA GLY A 109 -24.32 6.57 10.50
C GLY A 109 -24.27 7.27 9.15
N THR A 110 -23.82 6.57 8.12
CA THR A 110 -23.78 7.11 6.74
C THR A 110 -25.19 7.49 6.25
N ILE A 111 -26.19 6.65 6.52
CA ILE A 111 -27.59 6.94 6.15
C ILE A 111 -28.17 8.09 6.99
N LYS A 112 -27.79 8.19 8.25
CA LYS A 112 -28.32 9.18 9.21
C LYS A 112 -27.52 10.49 9.21
N MET A 113 -26.49 10.64 8.35
CA MET A 113 -25.72 11.87 8.26
C MET A 113 -26.62 13.06 7.93
N PRO A 114 -26.64 14.13 8.77
CA PRO A 114 -27.65 15.17 8.66
C PRO A 114 -27.44 16.13 7.48
N ARG A 115 -26.19 16.32 7.06
CA ARG A 115 -25.82 17.21 5.97
C ARG A 115 -24.89 16.53 5.00
N LEU A 116 -24.91 16.93 3.72
CA LEU A 116 -24.02 16.43 2.68
C LEU A 116 -24.06 14.91 2.47
N ARG A 117 -25.17 14.26 2.85
CA ARG A 117 -25.35 12.80 2.77
C ARG A 117 -24.97 12.23 1.40
N MET A 118 -25.41 12.86 0.31
CA MET A 118 -25.09 12.39 -1.06
C MET A 118 -23.60 12.51 -1.37
N MET A 119 -22.93 13.53 -0.86
CA MET A 119 -21.48 13.68 -1.00
C MET A 119 -20.75 12.57 -0.23
N TRP A 120 -21.19 12.27 1.00
CA TRP A 120 -20.65 11.17 1.80
C TRP A 120 -20.79 9.82 1.11
N LEU A 121 -22.02 9.53 0.67
CA LEU A 121 -22.30 8.28 -0.05
C LEU A 121 -21.46 8.16 -1.31
N GLY A 122 -21.38 9.23 -2.11
CA GLY A 122 -20.56 9.26 -3.32
C GLY A 122 -19.07 9.06 -3.04
N TYR A 123 -18.54 9.74 -2.04
CA TYR A 123 -17.13 9.62 -1.65
C TYR A 123 -16.81 8.21 -1.12
N LEU A 124 -17.59 7.69 -0.18
CA LEU A 124 -17.37 6.36 0.37
C LEU A 124 -17.55 5.28 -0.69
N ALA A 125 -18.62 5.36 -1.49
CA ALA A 125 -18.89 4.37 -2.54
C ALA A 125 -17.76 4.34 -3.59
N SER A 126 -17.33 5.49 -4.09
CA SER A 126 -16.24 5.55 -5.08
C SER A 126 -14.90 5.05 -4.50
N SER A 127 -14.57 5.46 -3.28
CA SER A 127 -13.34 5.04 -2.64
C SER A 127 -13.31 3.54 -2.32
N VAL A 128 -14.42 3.01 -1.79
CA VAL A 128 -14.56 1.57 -1.53
C VAL A 128 -14.51 0.79 -2.84
N SER A 129 -15.16 1.27 -3.91
CA SER A 129 -15.11 0.60 -5.22
C SER A 129 -13.68 0.49 -5.75
N ILE A 130 -12.88 1.55 -5.64
CA ILE A 130 -11.46 1.51 -6.02
C ILE A 130 -10.71 0.48 -5.18
N LEU A 131 -10.92 0.48 -3.87
CA LEU A 131 -10.25 -0.45 -2.96
C LEU A 131 -10.64 -1.91 -3.22
N LEU A 132 -11.90 -2.18 -3.58
CA LEU A 132 -12.35 -3.54 -3.92
C LEU A 132 -11.69 -4.07 -5.20
N LEU A 133 -11.38 -3.19 -6.15
CA LEU A 133 -10.68 -3.54 -7.38
C LEU A 133 -9.15 -3.58 -7.22
N TRP A 134 -8.64 -3.13 -6.07
CA TRP A 134 -7.20 -3.06 -5.80
C TRP A 134 -6.56 -4.44 -5.78
N PRO A 135 -5.32 -4.60 -6.30
CA PRO A 135 -4.63 -5.89 -6.22
C PRO A 135 -4.62 -6.46 -4.80
N SER A 136 -5.02 -7.70 -4.63
CA SER A 136 -5.16 -8.32 -3.30
C SER A 136 -3.84 -8.42 -2.53
N VAL A 137 -2.71 -8.44 -3.24
CA VAL A 137 -1.36 -8.42 -2.67
C VAL A 137 -0.96 -7.05 -2.10
N TRP A 138 -1.74 -6.00 -2.38
CA TRP A 138 -1.56 -4.67 -1.81
C TRP A 138 -2.54 -4.49 -0.65
N PHE A 139 -2.15 -4.91 0.51
CA PHE A 139 -2.96 -4.95 1.71
C PHE A 139 -2.44 -4.01 2.81
N GLY A 140 -3.24 -3.90 3.86
CA GLY A 140 -2.92 -3.13 5.06
C GLY A 140 -3.70 -1.83 5.18
N VAL A 141 -3.83 -1.37 6.41
CA VAL A 141 -4.60 -0.17 6.81
C VAL A 141 -4.20 1.08 6.03
N ARG A 142 -2.96 1.18 5.58
CA ARG A 142 -2.42 2.36 4.87
C ARG A 142 -3.26 2.79 3.67
N PHE A 143 -3.91 1.86 2.98
CA PHE A 143 -4.75 2.17 1.82
C PHE A 143 -6.12 2.71 2.23
N MET A 144 -6.56 2.37 3.43
CA MET A 144 -7.83 2.86 4.00
C MET A 144 -7.64 4.11 4.87
N LEU A 145 -6.41 4.52 5.21
CA LEU A 145 -6.13 5.67 6.08
C LEU A 145 -6.91 6.95 5.67
N PRO A 146 -7.00 7.32 4.38
CA PRO A 146 -7.78 8.49 3.97
C PRO A 146 -9.28 8.39 4.29
N LEU A 147 -9.80 7.16 4.40
CA LEU A 147 -11.21 6.89 4.73
C LEU A 147 -11.46 6.83 6.24
N MET A 148 -10.45 6.51 7.04
CA MET A 148 -10.61 6.26 8.48
C MET A 148 -11.31 7.38 9.24
N PRO A 149 -11.00 8.68 9.06
CA PRO A 149 -11.71 9.76 9.74
C PRO A 149 -13.21 9.78 9.40
N PHE A 150 -13.54 9.47 8.14
CA PHE A 150 -14.93 9.43 7.66
C PHE A 150 -15.66 8.21 8.21
N LEU A 151 -15.04 7.03 8.20
CA LEU A 151 -15.61 5.81 8.76
C LEU A 151 -15.81 5.94 10.27
N PHE A 152 -14.86 6.53 10.98
CA PHE A 152 -14.95 6.78 12.41
C PHE A 152 -16.12 7.72 12.73
N LEU A 153 -16.25 8.85 12.03
CA LEU A 153 -17.36 9.77 12.21
C LEU A 153 -18.70 9.12 11.91
N ALA A 154 -18.80 8.36 10.81
CA ALA A 154 -20.01 7.62 10.49
C ALA A 154 -20.35 6.59 11.59
N MET A 155 -19.37 5.85 12.09
CA MET A 155 -19.56 4.91 13.20
C MET A 155 -20.09 5.59 14.44
N VAL A 156 -19.53 6.73 14.85
CA VAL A 156 -19.97 7.50 16.02
C VAL A 156 -21.41 8.00 15.85
N VAL A 157 -21.76 8.52 14.67
CA VAL A 157 -23.13 8.94 14.35
C VAL A 157 -24.09 7.76 14.39
N GLY A 158 -23.69 6.61 13.82
CA GLY A 158 -24.49 5.38 13.82
C GLY A 158 -24.74 4.85 15.22
N LEU A 159 -23.69 4.79 16.03
CA LEU A 159 -23.75 4.36 17.42
C LEU A 159 -24.68 5.26 18.25
N SER A 160 -24.53 6.58 18.13
CA SER A 160 -25.39 7.57 18.80
C SER A 160 -26.87 7.41 18.40
N ASN A 161 -27.17 7.26 17.10
CA ASN A 161 -28.54 7.07 16.63
C ASN A 161 -29.15 5.74 17.12
N SER A 162 -28.36 4.66 17.10
CA SER A 162 -28.81 3.35 17.58
C SER A 162 -29.12 3.39 19.08
N MET A 163 -28.27 4.03 19.88
CA MET A 163 -28.51 4.23 21.30
C MET A 163 -29.78 5.05 21.56
N ASN A 164 -29.93 6.18 20.88
CA ASN A 164 -31.14 7.01 21.02
C ASN A 164 -32.41 6.23 20.66
N PHE A 165 -32.35 5.36 19.65
CA PHE A 165 -33.45 4.48 19.28
C PHE A 165 -33.78 3.47 20.40
N ILE A 166 -32.77 2.80 20.95
CA ILE A 166 -32.93 1.82 22.04
C ILE A 166 -33.50 2.51 23.30
N GLN A 167 -32.95 3.68 23.65
CA GLN A 167 -33.45 4.46 24.81
C GLN A 167 -34.90 4.81 24.67
N ARG A 168 -35.30 5.34 23.52
CA ARG A 168 -36.72 5.73 23.29
C ARG A 168 -37.68 4.54 23.34
N LYS A 169 -37.22 3.38 22.84
CA LYS A 169 -38.12 2.21 22.71
C LYS A 169 -38.19 1.35 23.96
N TYR A 170 -37.09 1.21 24.70
CA TYR A 170 -36.97 0.19 25.76
C TYR A 170 -36.64 0.74 27.15
N LEU A 171 -35.97 1.88 27.27
CA LEU A 171 -35.45 2.39 28.54
C LEU A 171 -36.28 3.54 29.14
N GLY A 172 -37.34 4.02 28.47
CA GLY A 172 -38.26 5.00 28.95
C GLY A 172 -37.59 6.28 29.49
N GLN A 173 -37.60 6.43 30.84
CA GLN A 173 -37.09 7.63 31.50
C GLN A 173 -35.56 7.65 31.71
N ILE A 174 -34.86 6.53 31.53
CA ILE A 174 -33.42 6.46 31.70
C ILE A 174 -32.73 7.11 30.48
N ARG A 175 -32.39 8.37 30.58
CA ARG A 175 -31.62 9.09 29.55
C ARG A 175 -30.12 8.91 29.81
N MET A 176 -29.52 7.92 29.19
CA MET A 176 -28.07 7.89 29.07
C MET A 176 -27.62 8.93 28.05
N ASN A 177 -26.78 9.85 28.46
CA ASN A 177 -26.24 10.83 27.52
C ASN A 177 -25.24 10.12 26.55
N SER A 178 -25.61 10.05 25.26
CA SER A 178 -24.77 9.43 24.22
C SER A 178 -23.36 10.04 24.16
N SER A 179 -23.16 11.25 24.67
CA SER A 179 -21.86 11.90 24.73
C SER A 179 -20.83 11.13 25.56
N TYR A 180 -21.24 10.47 26.66
CA TYR A 180 -20.32 9.64 27.45
C TYR A 180 -19.79 8.43 26.67
N LEU A 181 -20.68 7.78 25.90
CA LEU A 181 -20.26 6.66 25.06
C LEU A 181 -19.34 7.11 23.93
N ILE A 182 -19.64 8.24 23.29
CA ILE A 182 -18.78 8.83 22.26
C ILE A 182 -17.41 9.13 22.87
N MET A 183 -17.37 9.76 24.04
CA MET A 183 -16.14 10.06 24.76
C MET A 183 -15.34 8.77 25.02
N LEU A 184 -15.97 7.71 25.54
CA LEU A 184 -15.33 6.43 25.77
C LEU A 184 -14.73 5.84 24.48
N VAL A 185 -15.49 5.84 23.40
CA VAL A 185 -15.03 5.36 22.08
C VAL A 185 -13.84 6.18 21.55
N CYS A 186 -13.83 7.49 21.77
CA CYS A 186 -12.72 8.37 21.39
C CYS A 186 -11.45 8.13 22.23
N PHE A 187 -11.57 7.64 23.47
CA PHE A 187 -10.43 7.36 24.34
C PHE A 187 -9.76 6.01 24.03
N LEU A 188 -10.48 5.05 23.45
CA LEU A 188 -9.93 3.72 23.15
C LEU A 188 -8.64 3.72 22.30
N PRO A 189 -8.51 4.56 21.25
CA PRO A 189 -7.28 4.62 20.46
C PRO A 189 -6.10 5.30 21.16
N LEU A 190 -6.31 6.03 22.26
CA LEU A 190 -5.24 6.80 22.91
C LEU A 190 -4.16 5.91 23.55
N THR A 191 -4.55 4.74 24.01
CA THR A 191 -3.58 3.75 24.55
C THR A 191 -2.59 3.32 23.48
N GLN A 192 -3.06 3.18 22.25
CA GLN A 192 -2.21 2.80 21.12
C GLN A 192 -1.23 3.90 20.72
N LEU A 193 -1.58 5.16 20.90
CA LEU A 193 -0.65 6.28 20.64
C LEU A 193 0.61 6.17 21.49
N ALA A 194 0.49 5.74 22.75
CA ALA A 194 1.62 5.53 23.64
C ALA A 194 2.52 4.38 23.13
N ILE A 195 1.93 3.28 22.68
CA ILE A 195 2.65 2.14 22.09
C ILE A 195 3.36 2.56 20.81
N MET A 196 2.66 3.18 19.87
CA MET A 196 3.23 3.68 18.60
C MET A 196 4.37 4.68 18.84
N ARG A 197 4.24 5.54 19.86
CA ARG A 197 5.32 6.46 20.25
C ARG A 197 6.55 5.72 20.79
N SER A 198 6.38 4.62 21.53
CA SER A 198 7.49 3.80 21.99
C SER A 198 8.16 3.05 20.84
N GLU A 199 7.37 2.47 19.94
CA GLU A 199 7.86 1.77 18.76
C GLU A 199 8.59 2.72 17.79
N SER A 200 8.10 3.95 17.62
CA SER A 200 8.76 4.94 16.75
C SER A 200 10.15 5.34 17.23
N LYS A 201 10.50 5.05 18.49
CA LYS A 201 11.83 5.26 19.07
C LYS A 201 12.71 4.02 19.05
N SER A 202 12.16 2.87 18.66
CA SER A 202 12.94 1.63 18.53
C SER A 202 13.95 1.74 17.39
N ASN A 203 15.02 0.98 17.49
CA ASN A 203 15.99 0.89 16.40
C ASN A 203 15.34 0.31 15.15
N LEU A 204 15.80 0.73 13.99
CA LEU A 204 15.39 0.13 12.73
C LEU A 204 15.71 -1.36 12.72
N PRO A 205 14.87 -2.21 12.12
CA PRO A 205 15.22 -3.61 11.85
C PRO A 205 16.57 -3.70 11.14
N LEU A 206 17.34 -4.73 11.47
CA LEU A 206 18.72 -4.87 10.98
C LEU A 206 18.80 -4.91 9.44
N GLU A 207 17.79 -5.49 8.78
CA GLU A 207 17.66 -5.55 7.33
C GLU A 207 17.65 -4.14 6.69
N TYR A 208 16.88 -3.23 7.30
CA TYR A 208 16.84 -1.83 6.86
C TYR A 208 18.13 -1.08 7.21
N SER A 209 18.70 -1.36 8.39
CA SER A 209 19.98 -0.76 8.79
C SER A 209 21.09 -1.13 7.80
N ASN A 210 21.20 -2.41 7.44
CA ASN A 210 22.17 -2.88 6.46
C ASN A 210 21.92 -2.28 5.07
N TYR A 211 20.67 -2.21 4.64
CA TYR A 211 20.30 -1.58 3.38
C TYR A 211 20.72 -0.10 3.31
N PHE A 212 20.50 0.66 4.37
CA PHE A 212 20.94 2.06 4.43
C PHE A 212 22.44 2.21 4.53
N ASN A 213 23.14 1.33 5.27
CA ASN A 213 24.60 1.33 5.35
C ASN A 213 25.21 1.00 3.98
N MET A 214 24.65 0.02 3.26
CA MET A 214 25.05 -0.31 1.90
C MET A 214 24.83 0.88 0.96
N SER A 215 23.69 1.58 1.07
CA SER A 215 23.40 2.77 0.27
C SER A 215 24.43 3.90 0.51
N ARG A 216 24.85 4.10 1.77
CA ARG A 216 25.87 5.10 2.13
C ARG A 216 27.26 4.69 1.62
N TYR A 217 27.61 3.40 1.72
CA TYR A 217 28.84 2.88 1.17
C TYR A 217 28.94 3.12 -0.34
N VAL A 218 27.86 2.81 -1.07
CA VAL A 218 27.77 3.07 -2.51
C VAL A 218 28.03 4.54 -2.84
N LYS A 219 27.48 5.47 -2.07
CA LYS A 219 27.68 6.92 -2.26
C LYS A 219 29.16 7.34 -2.26
N SER A 220 29.98 6.67 -1.47
CA SER A 220 31.40 7.04 -1.29
C SER A 220 32.36 6.19 -2.09
N SER A 221 31.94 5.00 -2.55
CA SER A 221 32.89 3.96 -2.99
C SER A 221 32.71 3.52 -4.43
N ILE A 222 31.60 3.88 -5.10
CA ILE A 222 31.42 3.51 -6.52
C ILE A 222 31.35 4.77 -7.41
N PRO A 223 31.66 4.63 -8.71
CA PRO A 223 31.67 5.76 -9.66
C PRO A 223 30.30 6.43 -9.76
N GLU A 224 30.25 7.76 -9.91
CA GLU A 224 29.03 8.57 -10.01
C GLU A 224 28.10 8.16 -11.17
N ASN A 225 28.67 7.63 -12.25
CA ASN A 225 27.91 7.19 -13.43
C ASN A 225 27.29 5.80 -13.26
N SER A 226 27.47 5.16 -12.11
CA SER A 226 26.92 3.83 -11.84
C SER A 226 25.39 3.85 -11.78
N ILE A 227 24.77 2.74 -12.19
CA ILE A 227 23.36 2.46 -12.05
C ILE A 227 23.19 1.19 -11.23
N VAL A 228 22.55 1.31 -10.08
CA VAL A 228 22.39 0.21 -9.12
C VAL A 228 21.02 -0.42 -9.23
N CYS A 229 20.95 -1.73 -9.45
CA CYS A 229 19.72 -2.50 -9.43
C CYS A 229 19.36 -2.91 -7.98
N THR A 230 18.19 -2.57 -7.52
CA THR A 230 17.75 -2.80 -6.14
C THR A 230 16.22 -2.91 -6.02
N VAL A 231 15.72 -3.47 -4.93
CA VAL A 231 14.26 -3.64 -4.70
C VAL A 231 13.52 -2.33 -4.47
N LYS A 232 14.19 -1.33 -3.86
CA LYS A 232 13.61 -0.02 -3.54
C LYS A 232 14.43 1.13 -4.12
N PRO A 233 14.42 1.33 -5.43
CA PRO A 233 15.30 2.31 -6.08
C PRO A 233 15.13 3.73 -5.55
N SER A 234 13.90 4.19 -5.32
CA SER A 234 13.67 5.55 -4.80
C SER A 234 14.25 5.76 -3.41
N LEU A 235 14.12 4.75 -2.53
CA LEU A 235 14.69 4.79 -1.19
C LEU A 235 16.22 4.71 -1.25
N PHE A 236 16.75 3.86 -2.11
CA PHE A 236 18.18 3.74 -2.34
C PHE A 236 18.80 5.05 -2.83
N TYR A 237 18.18 5.67 -3.85
CA TYR A 237 18.59 6.97 -4.37
C TYR A 237 18.65 8.07 -3.29
N LEU A 238 17.67 8.09 -2.40
CA LEU A 238 17.62 9.08 -1.31
C LEU A 238 18.87 9.05 -0.41
N TYR A 239 19.43 7.87 -0.16
CA TYR A 239 20.59 7.70 0.71
C TYR A 239 21.93 7.65 -0.04
N SER A 240 21.94 7.10 -1.27
CA SER A 240 23.15 6.96 -2.06
C SER A 240 23.41 8.13 -3.01
N SER A 241 22.38 8.87 -3.41
CA SER A 241 22.42 9.85 -4.52
C SER A 241 22.81 9.22 -5.87
N THR A 242 22.90 7.89 -5.95
CA THR A 242 23.31 7.13 -7.16
C THR A 242 22.07 6.70 -7.94
N LYS A 243 22.12 6.79 -9.26
CA LYS A 243 21.05 6.31 -10.14
C LYS A 243 20.71 4.87 -9.80
N SER A 244 19.42 4.56 -9.73
CA SER A 244 18.98 3.22 -9.36
C SER A 244 17.78 2.76 -10.17
N SER A 245 17.72 1.46 -10.42
CA SER A 245 16.64 0.80 -11.15
C SER A 245 16.06 -0.33 -10.31
N ARG A 246 14.79 -0.67 -10.59
CA ARG A 246 14.14 -1.82 -9.98
C ARG A 246 14.64 -3.12 -10.61
N ILE A 247 14.68 -4.20 -9.82
CA ILE A 247 14.92 -5.54 -10.32
C ILE A 247 13.87 -5.89 -11.38
N PRO A 248 14.28 -6.24 -12.63
CA PRO A 248 13.35 -6.64 -13.67
C PRO A 248 12.55 -7.88 -13.27
N SER A 249 11.24 -7.89 -13.55
CA SER A 249 10.38 -9.04 -13.28
C SER A 249 10.39 -9.98 -14.51
N ILE A 250 11.52 -10.65 -14.74
CA ILE A 250 11.76 -11.57 -15.86
C ILE A 250 12.29 -12.88 -15.28
N ILE A 251 11.60 -14.00 -15.56
CA ILE A 251 11.98 -15.33 -15.05
C ILE A 251 13.14 -15.93 -15.85
N GLU A 252 13.13 -15.74 -17.19
CA GLU A 252 14.18 -16.26 -18.05
C GLU A 252 15.47 -15.51 -17.77
N THR A 253 16.45 -16.21 -17.27
CA THR A 253 17.72 -15.67 -16.77
C THR A 253 18.54 -14.98 -17.87
N GLU A 254 18.58 -15.52 -19.10
CA GLU A 254 19.24 -14.85 -20.24
C GLU A 254 18.58 -13.50 -20.56
N LYS A 255 17.24 -13.47 -20.67
CA LYS A 255 16.50 -12.23 -20.91
C LYS A 255 16.65 -11.24 -19.75
N PHE A 256 16.78 -11.75 -18.52
CA PHE A 256 17.05 -10.93 -17.36
C PHE A 256 18.42 -10.25 -17.46
N ILE A 257 19.48 -11.00 -17.81
CA ILE A 257 20.83 -10.46 -18.03
C ILE A 257 20.82 -9.40 -19.13
N HIS A 258 20.24 -9.70 -20.30
CA HIS A 258 20.11 -8.71 -21.38
C HIS A 258 19.36 -7.46 -20.92
N ARG A 259 18.34 -7.61 -20.08
CA ARG A 259 17.60 -6.46 -19.55
C ARG A 259 18.45 -5.62 -18.60
N LEU A 260 19.32 -6.22 -17.80
CA LEU A 260 20.29 -5.47 -16.98
C LEU A 260 21.26 -4.68 -17.87
N GLU A 261 21.73 -5.27 -18.97
CA GLU A 261 22.59 -4.61 -19.96
C GLU A 261 21.88 -3.41 -20.61
N ASP A 262 20.65 -3.60 -21.13
CA ASP A 262 19.82 -2.54 -21.72
C ASP A 262 19.59 -1.35 -20.79
N LEU A 263 19.35 -1.63 -19.50
CA LEU A 263 19.16 -0.62 -18.48
C LEU A 263 20.44 0.06 -18.05
N GLY A 264 21.58 -0.40 -18.54
CA GLY A 264 22.87 0.13 -18.20
C GLY A 264 23.29 -0.16 -16.76
N ILE A 265 22.76 -1.22 -16.15
CA ILE A 265 23.10 -1.60 -14.77
C ILE A 265 24.59 -1.89 -14.67
N THR A 266 25.19 -1.40 -13.60
CA THR A 266 26.61 -1.63 -13.27
C THR A 266 26.77 -2.41 -11.97
N HIS A 267 25.79 -2.32 -11.09
CA HIS A 267 25.82 -2.98 -9.78
C HIS A 267 24.45 -3.52 -9.40
N VAL A 268 24.43 -4.56 -8.60
CA VAL A 268 23.20 -5.12 -8.04
C VAL A 268 23.31 -5.28 -6.53
N ILE A 269 22.18 -5.12 -5.82
CA ILE A 269 22.12 -5.35 -4.37
C ILE A 269 21.23 -6.55 -4.09
N ILE A 270 21.77 -7.49 -3.33
CA ILE A 270 21.03 -8.58 -2.70
C ILE A 270 20.76 -8.17 -1.26
N ASP A 271 19.49 -7.93 -0.94
CA ASP A 271 19.06 -7.52 0.40
C ASP A 271 18.07 -8.53 1.02
N GLN A 272 17.83 -8.38 2.31
CA GLN A 272 16.92 -9.21 3.10
C GLN A 272 15.66 -8.45 3.51
N LEU A 273 15.22 -7.45 2.73
CA LEU A 273 14.02 -6.67 3.01
C LEU A 273 12.70 -7.44 2.81
N GLY A 274 12.77 -8.75 2.51
CA GLY A 274 11.61 -9.62 2.37
C GLY A 274 10.85 -9.52 1.04
N TYR A 275 11.42 -8.88 0.02
CA TYR A 275 10.83 -8.81 -1.31
C TYR A 275 11.17 -10.03 -2.15
N SER A 276 10.15 -10.66 -2.72
CA SER A 276 10.30 -11.88 -3.53
C SER A 276 11.12 -11.67 -4.81
N SER A 277 11.30 -10.43 -5.28
CA SER A 277 12.02 -10.15 -6.52
C SER A 277 13.51 -10.53 -6.49
N VAL A 278 14.15 -10.45 -5.33
CA VAL A 278 15.56 -10.91 -5.17
C VAL A 278 15.64 -12.41 -5.41
N GLY A 279 14.92 -13.21 -4.62
CA GLY A 279 14.98 -14.67 -4.71
C GLY A 279 14.37 -15.23 -6.00
N ARG A 280 13.39 -14.53 -6.60
CA ARG A 280 12.66 -15.03 -7.77
C ARG A 280 13.36 -14.72 -9.11
N TYR A 281 13.96 -13.57 -9.24
CA TYR A 281 14.50 -13.09 -10.51
C TYR A 281 16.01 -12.90 -10.48
N LEU A 282 16.55 -12.30 -9.42
CA LEU A 282 17.97 -11.96 -9.35
C LEU A 282 18.83 -13.17 -8.98
N MET A 283 18.46 -13.93 -7.93
CA MET A 283 19.25 -15.07 -7.48
C MET A 283 19.44 -16.15 -8.56
N PRO A 284 18.38 -16.59 -9.28
CA PRO A 284 18.57 -17.57 -10.37
C PRO A 284 19.53 -17.08 -11.46
N ALA A 285 19.49 -15.79 -11.81
CA ALA A 285 20.41 -15.23 -12.79
C ALA A 285 21.88 -15.20 -12.29
N ILE A 286 22.09 -14.96 -10.99
CA ILE A 286 23.43 -15.02 -10.40
C ILE A 286 23.94 -16.47 -10.35
N GLU A 287 23.09 -17.43 -10.01
CA GLU A 287 23.44 -18.86 -9.96
C GLU A 287 23.81 -19.42 -11.34
N GLU A 288 23.10 -18.99 -12.39
CA GLU A 288 23.36 -19.46 -13.77
C GLU A 288 24.53 -18.74 -14.44
N PHE A 289 24.74 -17.45 -14.13
CA PHE A 289 25.79 -16.62 -14.71
C PHE A 289 26.72 -16.03 -13.63
N PRO A 290 27.37 -16.85 -12.75
CA PRO A 290 28.14 -16.33 -11.62
C PRO A 290 29.33 -15.45 -12.07
N GLN A 291 29.91 -15.72 -13.24
CA GLN A 291 30.99 -14.93 -13.82
C GLN A 291 30.61 -13.49 -14.17
N ARG A 292 29.34 -13.18 -14.20
CA ARG A 292 28.83 -11.84 -14.50
C ARG A 292 28.67 -10.97 -13.23
N PHE A 293 28.94 -11.53 -12.04
CA PHE A 293 28.69 -10.86 -10.76
C PHE A 293 29.90 -10.98 -9.84
N ASN A 294 30.61 -9.88 -9.63
CA ASN A 294 31.76 -9.82 -8.73
C ASN A 294 31.36 -9.24 -7.39
N LEU A 295 31.68 -9.92 -6.30
CA LEU A 295 31.40 -9.41 -4.95
C LEU A 295 32.31 -8.21 -4.63
N ILE A 296 31.72 -7.07 -4.29
CA ILE A 296 32.41 -5.86 -3.83
C ILE A 296 32.35 -5.73 -2.32
N MET A 297 31.17 -5.90 -1.75
CA MET A 297 30.94 -5.65 -0.31
C MET A 297 29.88 -6.60 0.24
N GLN A 298 30.11 -7.06 1.48
CA GLN A 298 29.16 -7.83 2.26
C GLN A 298 28.98 -7.16 3.62
N LEU A 299 27.73 -7.01 4.06
CA LEU A 299 27.34 -6.67 5.43
C LEU A 299 26.67 -7.89 6.07
N PRO A 300 27.15 -8.36 7.24
CA PRO A 300 26.58 -9.53 7.90
C PRO A 300 25.31 -9.16 8.72
N ASN A 301 24.53 -10.18 9.07
CA ASN A 301 23.42 -10.16 10.05
C ASN A 301 22.36 -9.06 9.84
N PRO A 302 21.46 -9.21 8.86
CA PRO A 302 21.38 -10.26 7.86
C PRO A 302 22.29 -9.94 6.66
N ASP A 303 22.73 -10.99 5.98
CA ASP A 303 23.65 -10.85 4.85
C ASP A 303 23.06 -9.96 3.75
N THR A 304 23.78 -8.90 3.45
CA THR A 304 23.46 -7.94 2.38
C THR A 304 24.68 -7.77 1.49
N TYR A 305 24.52 -7.99 0.18
CA TYR A 305 25.66 -8.01 -0.76
C TYR A 305 25.52 -6.89 -1.78
N LEU A 306 26.64 -6.27 -2.12
CA LEU A 306 26.82 -5.44 -3.29
C LEU A 306 27.69 -6.19 -4.29
N LEU A 307 27.16 -6.41 -5.49
CA LEU A 307 27.88 -7.06 -6.58
C LEU A 307 28.05 -6.08 -7.72
N GLU A 308 29.21 -6.10 -8.37
CA GLU A 308 29.45 -5.49 -9.67
C GLU A 308 28.86 -6.40 -10.75
N PHE A 309 28.15 -5.81 -11.71
CA PHE A 309 27.64 -6.51 -12.87
C PHE A 309 28.56 -6.26 -14.07
N VAL A 310 29.25 -7.33 -14.52
CA VAL A 310 30.16 -7.31 -15.66
C VAL A 310 29.38 -7.46 -16.95
N ARG A 311 29.46 -6.46 -17.85
CA ARG A 311 28.82 -6.50 -19.17
C ARG A 311 29.66 -7.32 -20.15
N LYS A 312 29.00 -7.93 -21.15
CA LYS A 312 29.67 -8.74 -22.16
C LYS A 312 30.67 -7.93 -22.99
N ASP A 313 30.40 -6.63 -23.20
CA ASP A 313 31.25 -5.72 -23.97
C ASP A 313 32.51 -5.23 -23.19
N SER A 314 32.64 -5.60 -21.92
CA SER A 314 33.80 -5.24 -21.08
C SER A 314 34.85 -6.36 -20.96
N GLU A 315 34.70 -7.45 -21.69
CA GLU A 315 35.78 -8.41 -21.83
C GLU A 315 36.85 -7.80 -22.78
N PRO A 316 38.15 -7.73 -22.34
CA PRO A 316 39.23 -7.12 -23.11
C PRO A 316 39.58 -7.87 -24.38
#